data_36865a7bc6bef3931f88901ca27cb79a
#
_entry.id   36865a7bc6bef3931f88901ca27cb79a
#
_cell.length_a   1.000
_cell.length_b   1.000
_cell.length_c   1.000
_cell.angle_alpha   90.00
_cell.angle_beta   90.00
_cell.angle_gamma   90.00
#
_symmetry.space_group_name_H-M   'P 1'
#
loop_
_entity.id
_entity.type
_entity.pdbx_description
1 polymer ?
#
loop_
_entity_poly.entity_id
_entity_poly.type
_entity_poly.pdbx_seq_one_letter_code
_entity_poly.pdbx_strand_id
1 'polypeptide(L)'
;GFDFLAQDYGDTACILVDEAQFMTPEQAQQLHRLAHTRNIPVICFGLRTDFRGHPFPGSAWLLSLAEDVEEIKTICQCGRKATMHIRIDGQGHRVKEGPQVEIGDEARYRAVCGQCFHRD
;
A
#
# COMPACT_ATOMS: atom_id res chain seq x y z
N GLY A 1 -11.83 -6.59 12.52
CA GLY A 1 -10.52 -6.68 11.88
C GLY A 1 -9.49 -7.26 12.83
N PHE A 2 -8.31 -7.50 12.28
CA PHE A 2 -7.22 -8.06 13.06
C PHE A 2 -6.67 -7.01 14.05
N ASP A 3 -6.54 -7.39 15.31
CA ASP A 3 -5.99 -6.53 16.35
C ASP A 3 -4.54 -6.94 16.63
N PHE A 4 -3.61 -6.13 16.16
CA PHE A 4 -2.18 -6.43 16.33
C PHE A 4 -1.74 -6.41 17.78
N LEU A 5 -2.40 -5.62 18.63
CA LEU A 5 -2.01 -5.51 20.04
C LEU A 5 -2.47 -6.68 20.89
N ALA A 6 -3.47 -7.44 20.41
CA ALA A 6 -4.03 -8.59 21.12
C ALA A 6 -3.20 -9.86 20.91
N GLN A 7 -2.17 -9.83 20.09
CA GLN A 7 -1.36 -11.02 19.78
C GLN A 7 -0.17 -11.13 20.71
N ASP A 8 0.29 -12.38 20.90
CA ASP A 8 1.54 -12.67 21.60
C ASP A 8 2.63 -12.88 20.56
N TYR A 9 3.67 -12.07 20.62
CA TYR A 9 4.75 -12.15 19.64
C TYR A 9 5.99 -12.89 20.13
N GLY A 10 6.02 -13.23 21.44
CA GLY A 10 7.12 -14.03 22.01
C GLY A 10 8.51 -13.50 21.62
N ASP A 11 9.29 -14.35 20.98
CA ASP A 11 10.66 -14.02 20.58
C ASP A 11 10.75 -13.45 19.15
N THR A 12 9.65 -12.92 18.61
CA THR A 12 9.61 -12.35 17.27
C THR A 12 10.67 -11.23 17.12
N ALA A 13 11.54 -11.37 16.12
CA ALA A 13 12.62 -10.42 15.88
C ALA A 13 12.17 -9.23 15.02
N CYS A 14 11.19 -9.45 14.14
CA CYS A 14 10.71 -8.43 13.20
C CYS A 14 9.33 -8.83 12.68
N ILE A 15 8.49 -7.85 12.39
CA ILE A 15 7.18 -8.08 11.78
C ILE A 15 7.21 -7.48 10.38
N LEU A 16 6.86 -8.29 9.38
CA LEU A 16 6.73 -7.84 8.00
C LEU A 16 5.25 -7.86 7.63
N VAL A 17 4.75 -6.76 7.09
CA VAL A 17 3.38 -6.64 6.63
C VAL A 17 3.40 -6.39 5.14
N ASP A 18 2.88 -7.33 4.36
CA ASP A 18 2.72 -7.16 2.92
C ASP A 18 1.33 -6.60 2.63
N GLU A 19 1.20 -5.92 1.50
CA GLU A 19 -0.06 -5.29 1.09
C GLU A 19 -0.64 -4.41 2.18
N ALA A 20 0.22 -3.62 2.81
CA ALA A 20 -0.13 -2.83 3.99
C ALA A 20 -1.14 -1.72 3.71
N GLN A 21 -1.34 -1.36 2.42
CA GLN A 21 -2.34 -0.36 2.05
C GLN A 21 -3.77 -0.77 2.43
N PHE A 22 -4.01 -2.07 2.63
CA PHE A 22 -5.34 -2.56 2.99
C PHE A 22 -5.62 -2.52 4.49
N MET A 23 -4.65 -2.11 5.29
CA MET A 23 -4.89 -1.95 6.73
C MET A 23 -5.80 -0.76 7.00
N THR A 24 -6.55 -0.86 8.10
CA THR A 24 -7.32 0.28 8.59
C THR A 24 -6.39 1.29 9.27
N PRO A 25 -6.82 2.55 9.40
CA PRO A 25 -6.05 3.52 10.21
C PRO A 25 -5.76 3.03 11.62
N GLU A 26 -6.71 2.33 12.26
CA GLU A 26 -6.52 1.77 13.59
C GLU A 26 -5.41 0.73 13.62
N GLN A 27 -5.35 -0.14 12.60
CA GLN A 27 -4.30 -1.15 12.52
C GLN A 27 -2.93 -0.53 12.33
N ALA A 28 -2.82 0.53 11.53
CA ALA A 28 -1.57 1.25 11.36
C ALA A 28 -1.08 1.84 12.69
N GLN A 29 -1.99 2.42 13.47
CA GLN A 29 -1.68 2.96 14.78
C GLN A 29 -1.27 1.86 15.77
N GLN A 30 -1.94 0.70 15.70
CA GLN A 30 -1.58 -0.45 16.53
C GLN A 30 -0.17 -0.92 16.25
N LEU A 31 0.24 -1.00 14.99
CA LEU A 31 1.59 -1.42 14.63
C LEU A 31 2.64 -0.43 15.13
N HIS A 32 2.36 0.86 15.03
CA HIS A 32 3.25 1.89 15.54
C HIS A 32 3.43 1.73 17.06
N ARG A 33 2.33 1.57 17.78
CA ARG A 33 2.37 1.38 19.24
C ARG A 33 3.13 0.09 19.58
N LEU A 34 2.86 -0.99 18.86
CA LEU A 34 3.52 -2.28 19.10
C LEU A 34 5.03 -2.15 18.93
N ALA A 35 5.47 -1.52 17.85
CA ALA A 35 6.89 -1.35 17.57
C ALA A 35 7.61 -0.62 18.69
N HIS A 36 6.99 0.42 19.24
CA HIS A 36 7.61 1.26 20.27
C HIS A 36 7.43 0.71 21.68
N THR A 37 6.33 0.03 21.97
CA THR A 37 6.08 -0.49 23.34
C THR A 37 6.68 -1.88 23.55
N ARG A 38 6.77 -2.69 22.50
CA ARG A 38 7.31 -4.05 22.59
C ARG A 38 8.72 -4.15 21.98
N ASN A 39 9.21 -3.04 21.43
CA ASN A 39 10.54 -2.94 20.83
C ASN A 39 10.77 -3.99 19.74
N ILE A 40 9.78 -4.15 18.85
CA ILE A 40 9.86 -5.07 17.71
C ILE A 40 9.85 -4.22 16.44
N PRO A 41 10.88 -4.30 15.58
CA PRO A 41 10.85 -3.60 14.30
C PRO A 41 9.70 -4.09 13.43
N VAL A 42 9.00 -3.14 12.79
CA VAL A 42 7.89 -3.43 11.89
C VAL A 42 8.22 -2.80 10.53
N ILE A 43 8.14 -3.59 9.47
CA ILE A 43 8.36 -3.12 8.11
C ILE A 43 7.10 -3.39 7.31
N CYS A 44 6.54 -2.35 6.72
CA CYS A 44 5.31 -2.44 5.93
C CYS A 44 5.62 -2.16 4.46
N PHE A 45 5.12 -3.02 3.58
CA PHE A 45 5.24 -2.88 2.13
C PHE A 45 3.84 -2.63 1.57
N GLY A 46 3.70 -1.62 0.73
CA GLY A 46 2.39 -1.33 0.18
C GLY A 46 2.39 -0.15 -0.78
N LEU A 47 1.21 0.15 -1.29
CA LEU A 47 0.97 1.23 -2.22
C LEU A 47 0.43 2.45 -1.48
N ARG A 48 0.79 3.65 -1.98
CA ARG A 48 0.31 4.91 -1.38
C ARG A 48 -1.09 5.25 -1.85
N THR A 49 -1.35 5.08 -3.15
CA THR A 49 -2.59 5.50 -3.79
C THR A 49 -3.20 4.36 -4.58
N ASP A 50 -4.53 4.46 -4.76
CA ASP A 50 -5.27 3.50 -5.56
C ASP A 50 -5.22 3.88 -7.06
N PHE A 51 -5.96 3.13 -7.90
CA PHE A 51 -5.97 3.35 -9.35
C PHE A 51 -6.62 4.67 -9.76
N ARG A 52 -7.33 5.33 -8.85
CA ARG A 52 -7.92 6.65 -9.08
C ARG A 52 -7.00 7.79 -8.63
N GLY A 53 -5.87 7.46 -8.04
CA GLY A 53 -4.96 8.44 -7.46
C GLY A 53 -5.37 8.91 -6.07
N HIS A 54 -6.30 8.22 -5.43
CA HIS A 54 -6.75 8.54 -4.08
C HIS A 54 -5.89 7.79 -3.06
N PRO A 55 -5.54 8.41 -1.94
CA PRO A 55 -4.72 7.72 -0.94
C PRO A 55 -5.49 6.58 -0.29
N PHE A 56 -4.79 5.48 -0.04
CA PHE A 56 -5.31 4.45 0.85
C PHE A 56 -5.23 4.99 2.28
N PRO A 57 -6.31 4.93 3.07
CA PRO A 57 -6.29 5.46 4.43
C PRO A 57 -5.21 4.87 5.31
N GLY A 58 -4.99 3.55 5.22
CA GLY A 58 -3.93 2.89 5.98
C GLY A 58 -2.55 3.38 5.60
N SER A 59 -2.30 3.58 4.30
CA SER A 59 -1.02 4.09 3.81
C SER A 59 -0.77 5.52 4.25
N ALA A 60 -1.79 6.36 4.27
CA ALA A 60 -1.66 7.74 4.75
C ALA A 60 -1.19 7.75 6.20
N TRP A 61 -1.76 6.88 7.03
CA TRP A 61 -1.36 6.77 8.43
C TRP A 61 0.05 6.20 8.58
N LEU A 62 0.40 5.17 7.79
CA LEU A 62 1.74 4.58 7.83
C LEU A 62 2.80 5.61 7.46
N LEU A 63 2.58 6.37 6.40
CA LEU A 63 3.52 7.41 5.98
C LEU A 63 3.68 8.49 7.06
N SER A 64 2.60 8.81 7.77
CA SER A 64 2.64 9.81 8.84
C SER A 64 3.40 9.33 10.07
N LEU A 65 3.32 8.04 10.38
CA LEU A 65 3.89 7.48 11.61
C LEU A 65 5.28 6.86 11.40
N ALA A 66 5.66 6.52 10.18
CA ALA A 66 6.91 5.83 9.91
C ALA A 66 8.11 6.69 10.27
N GLU A 67 9.13 6.05 10.87
CA GLU A 67 10.40 6.71 11.13
C GLU A 67 11.25 6.75 9.86
N ASP A 68 11.16 5.70 9.03
CA ASP A 68 11.88 5.60 7.78
C ASP A 68 10.91 5.23 6.67
N VAL A 69 11.01 5.94 5.55
CA VAL A 69 10.20 5.67 4.37
C VAL A 69 11.15 5.44 3.20
N GLU A 70 11.03 4.27 2.57
CA GLU A 70 11.81 3.95 1.38
C GLU A 70 10.87 3.72 0.21
N GLU A 71 11.28 4.19 -0.94
CA GLU A 71 10.53 4.00 -2.17
C GLU A 71 11.16 2.89 -2.98
N ILE A 72 10.35 1.88 -3.33
CA ILE A 72 10.80 0.82 -4.24
C ILE A 72 10.68 1.37 -5.65
N LYS A 73 11.81 1.55 -6.33
CA LYS A 73 11.86 2.16 -7.65
C LYS A 73 11.33 1.21 -8.71
N THR A 74 10.36 1.68 -9.47
CA THR A 74 9.76 0.95 -10.60
C THR A 74 9.76 1.88 -11.80
N ILE A 75 9.93 1.32 -13.00
CA ILE A 75 10.03 2.11 -14.24
C ILE A 75 8.73 1.97 -15.03
N CYS A 76 8.15 3.10 -15.42
CA CYS A 76 7.02 3.16 -16.31
C CYS A 76 7.44 2.73 -17.72
N GLN A 77 6.49 2.23 -18.53
CA GLN A 77 6.79 1.84 -19.91
C GLN A 77 7.39 3.00 -20.72
N CYS A 78 7.08 4.24 -20.39
CA CYS A 78 7.62 5.41 -21.07
C CYS A 78 9.05 5.75 -20.64
N GLY A 79 9.63 5.01 -19.68
CA GLY A 79 10.98 5.22 -19.19
C GLY A 79 11.10 6.08 -17.94
N ARG A 80 10.01 6.73 -17.53
CA ARG A 80 10.01 7.55 -16.30
C ARG A 80 9.76 6.69 -15.08
N LYS A 81 10.06 7.24 -13.91
CA LYS A 81 9.80 6.58 -12.65
C LYS A 81 8.29 6.39 -12.46
N ALA A 82 7.88 5.16 -12.17
CA ALA A 82 6.49 4.84 -11.92
C ALA A 82 6.16 5.10 -10.45
N THR A 83 5.19 5.98 -10.21
CA THR A 83 4.77 6.35 -8.86
C THR A 83 3.27 6.17 -8.65
N MET A 84 2.54 5.87 -9.72
CA MET A 84 1.10 5.73 -9.70
C MET A 84 0.71 4.34 -10.21
N HIS A 85 -0.55 3.97 -10.02
CA HIS A 85 -1.06 2.69 -10.48
C HIS A 85 -2.36 2.89 -11.23
N ILE A 86 -2.52 2.15 -12.32
CA ILE A 86 -3.79 2.11 -13.06
C ILE A 86 -4.37 0.70 -12.96
N ARG A 87 -5.68 0.62 -13.08
CA ARG A 87 -6.40 -0.66 -13.15
C ARG A 87 -6.74 -0.94 -14.60
N ILE A 88 -6.56 -2.19 -15.03
CA ILE A 88 -6.81 -2.63 -16.39
C ILE A 88 -7.80 -3.78 -16.33
N ASP A 89 -8.83 -3.76 -17.18
CA ASP A 89 -9.81 -4.84 -17.25
C ASP A 89 -9.27 -6.04 -18.03
N GLY A 90 -10.09 -7.09 -18.13
CA GLY A 90 -9.69 -8.31 -18.85
C GLY A 90 -9.46 -8.13 -20.34
N GLN A 91 -9.86 -7.00 -20.91
CA GLN A 91 -9.68 -6.67 -22.32
C GLN A 91 -8.52 -5.70 -22.57
N GLY A 92 -7.79 -5.36 -21.52
CA GLY A 92 -6.64 -4.47 -21.64
C GLY A 92 -6.99 -2.99 -21.58
N HIS A 93 -8.23 -2.64 -21.29
CA HIS A 93 -8.67 -1.24 -21.20
C HIS A 93 -8.50 -0.71 -19.78
N ARG A 94 -8.11 0.56 -19.67
CA ARG A 94 -7.96 1.21 -18.37
C ARG A 94 -9.32 1.44 -17.75
N VAL A 95 -9.45 1.06 -16.47
CA VAL A 95 -10.64 1.29 -15.65
C VAL A 95 -10.36 2.47 -14.74
N LYS A 96 -11.19 3.52 -14.81
CA LYS A 96 -10.98 4.75 -14.04
C LYS A 96 -11.91 4.87 -12.84
N GLU A 97 -12.99 4.10 -12.80
CA GLU A 97 -13.97 4.14 -11.74
C GLU A 97 -14.19 2.75 -11.17
N GLY A 98 -14.61 2.70 -9.91
CA GLY A 98 -14.89 1.46 -9.24
C GLY A 98 -14.40 1.47 -7.80
N PRO A 99 -14.64 0.38 -7.06
CA PRO A 99 -14.21 0.29 -5.66
C PRO A 99 -12.69 0.31 -5.53
N GLN A 100 -12.22 0.87 -4.42
CA GLN A 100 -10.79 0.95 -4.15
C GLN A 100 -10.14 -0.44 -4.12
N VAL A 101 -10.85 -1.42 -3.57
CA VAL A 101 -10.42 -2.81 -3.54
C VAL A 101 -11.33 -3.61 -4.46
N GLU A 102 -10.74 -4.27 -5.44
CA GLU A 102 -11.46 -5.14 -6.36
C GLU A 102 -11.13 -6.58 -6.04
N ILE A 103 -12.17 -7.40 -5.79
CA ILE A 103 -12.02 -8.82 -5.54
C ILE A 103 -12.41 -9.56 -6.80
N GLY A 104 -11.44 -10.19 -7.46
CA GLY A 104 -11.69 -10.94 -8.67
C GLY A 104 -10.41 -11.16 -9.45
N ASP A 105 -10.40 -12.21 -10.26
CA ASP A 105 -9.22 -12.60 -11.01
C ASP A 105 -8.96 -11.74 -12.23
N GLU A 106 -9.93 -10.93 -12.64
CA GLU A 106 -9.81 -10.11 -13.85
C GLU A 106 -9.15 -8.76 -13.62
N ALA A 107 -9.12 -8.30 -12.38
CA ALA A 107 -8.52 -7.01 -12.07
C ALA A 107 -7.00 -7.11 -12.16
N ARG A 108 -6.40 -6.22 -12.94
CA ARG A 108 -4.96 -6.13 -13.11
C ARG A 108 -4.53 -4.71 -12.87
N TYR A 109 -3.30 -4.57 -12.39
CA TYR A 109 -2.75 -3.27 -12.08
C TYR A 109 -1.41 -3.09 -12.79
N ARG A 110 -1.13 -1.86 -13.22
CA ARG A 110 0.13 -1.52 -13.84
C ARG A 110 0.69 -0.26 -13.20
N ALA A 111 1.96 -0.29 -12.86
CA ALA A 111 2.66 0.88 -12.34
C ALA A 111 2.97 1.83 -13.48
N VAL A 112 2.66 3.11 -13.31
CA VAL A 112 2.88 4.13 -14.33
C VAL A 112 3.41 5.41 -13.68
N CYS A 113 4.04 6.26 -14.49
CA CYS A 113 4.47 7.58 -14.02
C CYS A 113 3.27 8.53 -13.93
N GLY A 114 3.48 9.69 -13.28
CA GLY A 114 2.42 10.68 -13.14
C GLY A 114 1.88 11.18 -14.47
N GLN A 115 2.75 11.35 -15.47
CA GLN A 115 2.32 11.83 -16.78
C GLN A 115 1.40 10.81 -17.47
N CYS A 116 1.80 9.55 -17.46
CA CYS A 116 0.96 8.49 -18.05
C CYS A 116 -0.34 8.29 -17.27
N PHE A 117 -0.29 8.48 -15.96
CA PHE A 117 -1.48 8.39 -15.12
C PHE A 117 -2.53 9.44 -15.52
N HIS A 118 -2.09 10.68 -15.79
CA HIS A 118 -2.99 11.78 -16.13
C HIS A 118 -3.34 11.84 -17.62
N ARG A 119 -2.76 10.98 -18.42
CA ARG A 119 -3.08 10.90 -19.85
C ARG A 119 -4.37 10.10 -20.05
N ASP A 120 -5.22 10.59 -20.91
CA ASP A 120 -6.50 9.91 -21.23
C ASP A 120 -6.32 8.72 -22.18
#